data_a75397faab38e8a01a2c688c0c3d8eb1
#
_entry.id   a75397faab38e8a01a2c688c0c3d8eb1
#
_cell.length_a   1.000
_cell.length_b   1.000
_cell.length_c   1.000
_cell.angle_alpha   90.00
_cell.angle_beta   90.00
_cell.angle_gamma   90.00
#
_symmetry.space_group_name_H-M   'P 1'
#
loop_
_entity.id
_entity.type
_entity.pdbx_description
1 polymer ?
#
loop_
_entity_poly.entity_id
_entity_poly.type
_entity_poly.pdbx_seq_one_letter_code
_entity_poly.pdbx_strand_id
1 'polypeptide(L)'
;MTHFEHELSGLKNTLLTMASHAESAVKQAVDAVVNRDYDLALRVKAGDTIIDRFEVDVDELAIRLLAKAPLAGDLRLIAVTMKISQNLERVGDEASKIAKRARDLSQEAPLKLVVAIPQMAELALKMLRSALDAFVNQDPQTARALIPQDKEVDALNKSIHRQLANRMIEEPETIARCLNLMVVAKSLERVADHAKNVAEEVVYLCEAQDIRHSGQTKSSMLSADETSHSG
;
A
#
# COMPACT_ATOMS: atom_id res chain seq x y z
N MET A 1 22.24 17.39 -19.04
CA MET A 1 21.80 16.87 -17.72
C MET A 1 22.83 17.34 -16.70
N THR A 2 22.44 18.13 -15.72
CA THR A 2 23.32 18.61 -14.65
C THR A 2 23.68 17.45 -13.71
N HIS A 3 24.72 17.62 -12.88
CA HIS A 3 25.08 16.61 -11.89
C HIS A 3 23.91 16.36 -10.90
N PHE A 4 23.20 17.42 -10.51
CA PHE A 4 22.01 17.33 -9.66
C PHE A 4 20.87 16.52 -10.31
N GLU A 5 20.57 16.76 -11.58
CA GLU A 5 19.55 16.00 -12.33
C GLU A 5 19.89 14.50 -12.42
N HIS A 6 21.17 14.18 -12.54
CA HIS A 6 21.65 12.79 -12.55
C HIS A 6 21.43 12.12 -11.18
N GLU A 7 21.79 12.79 -10.09
CA GLU A 7 21.57 12.29 -8.72
C GLU A 7 20.06 12.15 -8.41
N LEU A 8 19.23 13.09 -8.86
CA LEU A 8 17.76 13.04 -8.70
C LEU A 8 17.15 11.87 -9.48
N SER A 9 17.67 11.57 -10.68
CA SER A 9 17.27 10.38 -11.43
C SER A 9 17.69 9.10 -10.69
N GLY A 10 18.87 9.09 -10.05
CA GLY A 10 19.31 7.99 -9.20
C GLY A 10 18.34 7.72 -8.04
N LEU A 11 17.89 8.78 -7.35
CA LEU A 11 16.90 8.66 -6.26
C LEU A 11 15.59 8.02 -6.75
N LYS A 12 15.06 8.48 -7.89
CA LYS A 12 13.85 7.90 -8.51
C LYS A 12 14.03 6.42 -8.85
N ASN A 13 15.17 6.06 -9.43
CA ASN A 13 15.45 4.68 -9.81
C ASN A 13 15.55 3.75 -8.58
N THR A 14 16.18 4.22 -7.49
CA THR A 14 16.23 3.48 -6.22
C THR A 14 14.82 3.23 -5.67
N LEU A 15 13.96 4.25 -5.67
CA LEU A 15 12.55 4.12 -5.25
C LEU A 15 11.79 3.09 -6.12
N LEU A 16 11.95 3.14 -7.44
CA LEU A 16 11.25 2.20 -8.34
C LEU A 16 11.76 0.76 -8.19
N THR A 17 13.03 0.58 -7.87
CA THR A 17 13.57 -0.74 -7.52
C THR A 17 12.96 -1.26 -6.22
N MET A 18 12.89 -0.42 -5.18
CA MET A 18 12.19 -0.73 -3.93
C MET A 18 10.73 -1.14 -4.19
N ALA A 19 10.01 -0.38 -5.03
CA ALA A 19 8.63 -0.66 -5.41
C ALA A 19 8.46 -2.04 -6.05
N SER A 20 9.37 -2.42 -6.96
CA SER A 20 9.37 -3.74 -7.59
C SER A 20 9.56 -4.87 -6.56
N HIS A 21 10.42 -4.67 -5.55
CA HIS A 21 10.59 -5.62 -4.45
C HIS A 21 9.34 -5.73 -3.59
N ALA A 22 8.72 -4.61 -3.21
CA ALA A 22 7.49 -4.58 -2.41
C ALA A 22 6.33 -5.27 -3.13
N GLU A 23 6.13 -4.99 -4.43
CA GLU A 23 5.13 -5.66 -5.27
C GLU A 23 5.36 -7.17 -5.35
N SER A 24 6.61 -7.58 -5.62
CA SER A 24 6.99 -8.98 -5.70
C SER A 24 6.75 -9.71 -4.37
N ALA A 25 7.06 -9.07 -3.25
CA ALA A 25 6.85 -9.62 -1.91
C ALA A 25 5.35 -9.88 -1.64
N VAL A 26 4.46 -8.92 -1.93
CA VAL A 26 3.00 -9.11 -1.78
C VAL A 26 2.51 -10.24 -2.65
N LYS A 27 2.90 -10.27 -3.94
CA LYS A 27 2.51 -11.33 -4.87
C LYS A 27 2.93 -12.71 -4.36
N GLN A 28 4.21 -12.87 -4.01
CA GLN A 28 4.73 -14.14 -3.51
C GLN A 28 4.09 -14.55 -2.17
N ALA A 29 3.79 -13.60 -1.28
CA ALA A 29 3.10 -13.88 -0.04
C ALA A 29 1.69 -14.44 -0.27
N VAL A 30 0.95 -13.87 -1.24
CA VAL A 30 -0.38 -14.36 -1.64
C VAL A 30 -0.28 -15.73 -2.34
N ASP A 31 0.69 -15.91 -3.22
CA ASP A 31 0.95 -17.21 -3.86
C ASP A 31 1.26 -18.29 -2.81
N ALA A 32 2.01 -17.95 -1.76
CA ALA A 32 2.27 -18.85 -0.64
C ALA A 32 1.00 -19.21 0.15
N VAL A 33 0.05 -18.29 0.31
CA VAL A 33 -1.27 -18.59 0.92
C VAL A 33 -2.06 -19.54 0.05
N VAL A 34 -2.17 -19.23 -1.25
CA VAL A 34 -3.00 -19.97 -2.21
C VAL A 34 -2.48 -21.41 -2.42
N ASN A 35 -1.17 -21.52 -2.63
CA ASN A 35 -0.50 -22.80 -2.90
C ASN A 35 -0.09 -23.55 -1.62
N ARG A 36 -0.29 -22.93 -0.45
CA ARG A 36 0.11 -23.50 0.86
C ARG A 36 1.61 -23.80 0.91
N ASP A 37 2.41 -22.93 0.27
CA ASP A 37 3.84 -23.11 0.10
C ASP A 37 4.59 -22.50 1.31
N TYR A 38 5.01 -23.41 2.21
CA TYR A 38 5.77 -23.06 3.43
C TYR A 38 7.12 -22.40 3.11
N ASP A 39 7.84 -22.94 2.13
CA ASP A 39 9.18 -22.48 1.78
C ASP A 39 9.14 -21.11 1.10
N LEU A 40 8.13 -20.88 0.24
CA LEU A 40 7.89 -19.55 -0.35
C LEU A 40 7.59 -18.52 0.74
N ALA A 41 6.74 -18.87 1.71
CA ALA A 41 6.44 -17.99 2.84
C ALA A 41 7.69 -17.62 3.65
N LEU A 42 8.61 -18.56 3.89
CA LEU A 42 9.88 -18.27 4.55
C LEU A 42 10.78 -17.34 3.72
N ARG A 43 10.85 -17.55 2.40
CA ARG A 43 11.64 -16.68 1.50
C ARG A 43 11.11 -15.25 1.49
N VAL A 44 9.79 -15.06 1.42
CA VAL A 44 9.19 -13.72 1.49
C VAL A 44 9.58 -13.02 2.78
N LYS A 45 9.46 -13.69 3.92
CA LYS A 45 9.83 -13.11 5.21
C LYS A 45 11.31 -12.76 5.30
N ALA A 46 12.19 -13.58 4.74
CA ALA A 46 13.63 -13.31 4.71
C ALA A 46 13.99 -12.14 3.79
N GLY A 47 13.19 -11.89 2.76
CA GLY A 47 13.36 -10.80 1.80
C GLY A 47 12.97 -9.40 2.31
N ASP A 48 12.28 -9.30 3.44
CA ASP A 48 11.81 -8.04 4.05
C ASP A 48 12.96 -7.04 4.26
N THR A 49 14.09 -7.50 4.78
CA THR A 49 15.29 -6.70 5.01
C THR A 49 15.84 -6.02 3.75
N ILE A 50 15.47 -6.47 2.55
CA ILE A 50 15.86 -5.84 1.30
C ILE A 50 15.10 -4.53 1.11
N ILE A 51 13.81 -4.53 1.42
CA ILE A 51 12.95 -3.34 1.33
C ILE A 51 13.37 -2.31 2.38
N ASP A 52 13.63 -2.74 3.63
CA ASP A 52 14.15 -1.89 4.71
C ASP A 52 15.45 -1.19 4.30
N ARG A 53 16.34 -1.93 3.62
CA ARG A 53 17.61 -1.36 3.15
C ARG A 53 17.39 -0.31 2.07
N PHE A 54 16.44 -0.53 1.15
CA PHE A 54 16.10 0.47 0.14
C PHE A 54 15.51 1.73 0.76
N GLU A 55 14.71 1.63 1.85
CA GLU A 55 14.22 2.79 2.58
C GLU A 55 15.37 3.65 3.09
N VAL A 56 16.34 3.02 3.76
CA VAL A 56 17.56 3.72 4.25
C VAL A 56 18.35 4.36 3.10
N ASP A 57 18.56 3.63 2.00
CA ASP A 57 19.27 4.13 0.82
C ASP A 57 18.55 5.36 0.20
N VAL A 58 17.21 5.33 0.13
CA VAL A 58 16.39 6.47 -0.35
C VAL A 58 16.55 7.67 0.58
N ASP A 59 16.47 7.47 1.90
CA ASP A 59 16.61 8.55 2.88
C ASP A 59 17.99 9.21 2.81
N GLU A 60 19.07 8.41 2.72
CA GLU A 60 20.42 8.93 2.58
C GLU A 60 20.63 9.73 1.28
N LEU A 61 20.09 9.23 0.16
CA LEU A 61 20.14 9.94 -1.13
C LEU A 61 19.33 11.24 -1.06
N ALA A 62 18.13 11.19 -0.48
CA ALA A 62 17.24 12.34 -0.33
C ALA A 62 17.90 13.45 0.51
N ILE A 63 18.49 13.13 1.66
CA ILE A 63 19.16 14.10 2.54
C ILE A 63 20.31 14.79 1.80
N ARG A 64 21.12 14.04 1.03
CA ARG A 64 22.20 14.63 0.22
C ARG A 64 21.69 15.58 -0.85
N LEU A 65 20.54 15.26 -1.46
CA LEU A 65 19.91 16.08 -2.50
C LEU A 65 19.24 17.32 -1.93
N LEU A 66 18.58 17.24 -0.77
CA LEU A 66 17.95 18.39 -0.10
C LEU A 66 18.94 19.52 0.15
N ALA A 67 20.20 19.20 0.50
CA ALA A 67 21.26 20.20 0.71
C ALA A 67 21.67 20.93 -0.58
N LYS A 68 21.31 20.42 -1.76
CA LYS A 68 21.70 20.94 -3.08
C LYS A 68 20.53 21.43 -3.91
N ALA A 69 19.27 21.20 -3.47
CA ALA A 69 18.08 21.42 -4.27
C ALA A 69 17.90 22.91 -4.61
N PRO A 70 17.93 23.29 -5.90
CA PRO A 70 17.90 24.69 -6.29
C PRO A 70 16.50 25.30 -6.31
N LEU A 71 15.45 24.47 -6.47
CA LEU A 71 14.08 24.91 -6.69
C LEU A 71 13.10 24.25 -5.71
N ALA A 72 12.01 24.96 -5.41
CA ALA A 72 10.94 24.44 -4.55
C ALA A 72 10.29 23.15 -5.12
N GLY A 73 10.23 23.00 -6.44
CA GLY A 73 9.77 21.78 -7.11
C GLY A 73 10.67 20.57 -6.82
N ASP A 74 11.99 20.77 -6.82
CA ASP A 74 12.95 19.73 -6.51
C ASP A 74 12.83 19.28 -5.04
N LEU A 75 12.73 20.25 -4.11
CA LEU A 75 12.51 19.99 -2.70
C LEU A 75 11.24 19.15 -2.48
N ARG A 76 10.15 19.50 -3.17
CA ARG A 76 8.88 18.76 -3.06
C ARG A 76 9.02 17.35 -3.62
N LEU A 77 9.67 17.18 -4.77
CA LEU A 77 9.90 15.86 -5.35
C LEU A 77 10.71 14.96 -4.41
N ILE A 78 11.78 15.47 -3.82
CA ILE A 78 12.61 14.72 -2.87
C ILE A 78 11.78 14.33 -1.63
N ALA A 79 11.04 15.28 -1.04
CA ALA A 79 10.22 15.03 0.13
C ALA A 79 9.10 14.00 -0.15
N VAL A 80 8.45 14.09 -1.32
CA VAL A 80 7.43 13.12 -1.73
C VAL A 80 8.06 11.74 -1.98
N THR A 81 9.25 11.66 -2.56
CA THR A 81 9.96 10.39 -2.75
C THR A 81 10.23 9.68 -1.42
N MET A 82 10.65 10.40 -0.37
CA MET A 82 10.81 9.83 0.98
C MET A 82 9.48 9.31 1.55
N LYS A 83 8.39 10.04 1.37
CA LYS A 83 7.06 9.59 1.85
C LYS A 83 6.55 8.36 1.09
N ILE A 84 6.82 8.27 -0.22
CA ILE A 84 6.49 7.08 -1.02
C ILE A 84 7.34 5.90 -0.54
N SER A 85 8.63 6.10 -0.25
CA SER A 85 9.51 5.06 0.30
C SER A 85 8.93 4.46 1.59
N GLN A 86 8.50 5.30 2.53
CA GLN A 86 7.85 4.85 3.77
C GLN A 86 6.57 4.03 3.50
N ASN A 87 5.75 4.42 2.53
CA ASN A 87 4.58 3.63 2.15
C ASN A 87 4.96 2.28 1.54
N LEU A 88 6.05 2.22 0.76
CA LEU A 88 6.56 0.96 0.19
C LEU A 88 7.13 0.02 1.25
N GLU A 89 7.82 0.54 2.27
CA GLU A 89 8.26 -0.26 3.43
C GLU A 89 7.04 -0.87 4.12
N ARG A 90 5.98 -0.08 4.39
CA ARG A 90 4.74 -0.60 4.96
C ARG A 90 4.08 -1.68 4.09
N VAL A 91 4.13 -1.56 2.78
CA VAL A 91 3.68 -2.64 1.87
C VAL A 91 4.52 -3.92 2.06
N GLY A 92 5.83 -3.81 2.23
CA GLY A 92 6.73 -4.93 2.58
C GLY A 92 6.35 -5.59 3.91
N ASP A 93 6.14 -4.76 4.94
CA ASP A 93 5.64 -5.19 6.25
C ASP A 93 4.33 -6.01 6.14
N GLU A 94 3.36 -5.56 5.32
CA GLU A 94 2.11 -6.31 5.12
C GLU A 94 2.36 -7.63 4.37
N ALA A 95 3.28 -7.65 3.39
CA ALA A 95 3.67 -8.89 2.72
C ALA A 95 4.29 -9.90 3.71
N SER A 96 5.14 -9.45 4.62
CA SER A 96 5.72 -10.27 5.70
C SER A 96 4.66 -10.82 6.65
N LYS A 97 3.62 -10.03 6.97
CA LYS A 97 2.47 -10.48 7.78
C LYS A 97 1.67 -11.56 7.06
N ILE A 98 1.39 -11.37 5.76
CA ILE A 98 0.72 -12.36 4.91
C ILE A 98 1.53 -13.65 4.86
N ALA A 99 2.84 -13.58 4.63
CA ALA A 99 3.73 -14.73 4.58
C ALA A 99 3.75 -15.52 5.90
N LYS A 100 3.74 -14.82 7.05
CA LYS A 100 3.60 -15.48 8.35
C LYS A 100 2.31 -16.29 8.44
N ARG A 101 1.18 -15.75 7.95
CA ARG A 101 -0.10 -16.49 7.96
C ARG A 101 -0.11 -17.63 6.94
N ALA A 102 0.53 -17.45 5.79
CA ALA A 102 0.70 -18.52 4.80
C ALA A 102 1.43 -19.72 5.40
N ARG A 103 2.52 -19.48 6.14
CA ARG A 103 3.26 -20.51 6.86
C ARG A 103 2.37 -21.27 7.86
N ASP A 104 1.62 -20.53 8.70
CA ASP A 104 0.76 -21.13 9.70
C ASP A 104 -0.37 -21.95 9.03
N LEU A 105 -0.99 -21.42 7.98
CA LEU A 105 -2.03 -22.09 7.19
C LEU A 105 -1.51 -23.33 6.47
N SER A 106 -0.26 -23.36 6.01
CA SER A 106 0.31 -24.51 5.28
C SER A 106 0.43 -25.77 6.15
N GLN A 107 0.50 -25.62 7.47
CA GLN A 107 0.62 -26.71 8.44
C GLN A 107 -0.74 -27.27 8.88
N GLU A 108 -1.85 -26.61 8.53
CA GLU A 108 -3.20 -27.00 8.91
C GLU A 108 -3.93 -27.70 7.77
N ALA A 109 -5.05 -28.36 8.01
CA ALA A 109 -5.88 -28.91 6.94
C ALA A 109 -6.47 -27.79 6.06
N PRO A 110 -6.60 -27.95 4.73
CA PRO A 110 -7.18 -26.92 3.87
C PRO A 110 -8.63 -26.62 4.24
N LEU A 111 -9.01 -25.33 4.20
CA LEU A 111 -10.40 -24.92 4.31
C LEU A 111 -11.15 -25.26 3.00
N LYS A 112 -12.31 -25.90 3.11
CA LYS A 112 -13.21 -26.13 1.98
C LYS A 112 -14.07 -24.87 1.68
N LEU A 113 -13.37 -23.73 1.59
CA LEU A 113 -14.00 -22.42 1.33
C LEU A 113 -13.13 -21.66 0.34
N VAL A 114 -13.76 -21.20 -0.73
CA VAL A 114 -13.09 -20.30 -1.69
C VAL A 114 -13.37 -18.86 -1.26
N VAL A 115 -12.31 -18.15 -0.91
CA VAL A 115 -12.36 -16.73 -0.58
C VAL A 115 -11.64 -15.90 -1.63
N ALA A 116 -12.07 -14.68 -1.87
CA ALA A 116 -11.58 -13.81 -2.93
C ALA A 116 -10.21 -13.15 -2.62
N ILE A 117 -9.32 -13.85 -1.90
CA ILE A 117 -7.97 -13.36 -1.56
C ILE A 117 -7.16 -13.02 -2.82
N PRO A 118 -7.06 -13.89 -3.87
CA PRO A 118 -6.31 -13.54 -5.08
C PRO A 118 -6.86 -12.31 -5.80
N GLN A 119 -8.19 -12.19 -5.89
CA GLN A 119 -8.84 -11.04 -6.52
C GLN A 119 -8.55 -9.74 -5.76
N MET A 120 -8.59 -9.78 -4.43
CA MET A 120 -8.28 -8.63 -3.58
C MET A 120 -6.81 -8.22 -3.73
N ALA A 121 -5.89 -9.19 -3.80
CA ALA A 121 -4.47 -8.93 -4.03
C ALA A 121 -4.21 -8.29 -5.40
N GLU A 122 -4.88 -8.77 -6.45
CA GLU A 122 -4.75 -8.21 -7.80
C GLU A 122 -5.18 -6.74 -7.84
N LEU A 123 -6.31 -6.41 -7.20
CA LEU A 123 -6.80 -5.03 -7.09
C LEU A 123 -5.82 -4.14 -6.32
N ALA A 124 -5.36 -4.56 -5.15
CA ALA A 124 -4.42 -3.79 -4.34
C ALA A 124 -3.09 -3.54 -5.08
N LEU A 125 -2.54 -4.58 -5.75
CA LEU A 125 -1.32 -4.45 -6.56
C LEU A 125 -1.53 -3.58 -7.81
N LYS A 126 -2.70 -3.66 -8.44
CA LYS A 126 -3.04 -2.77 -9.56
C LYS A 126 -3.09 -1.30 -9.10
N MET A 127 -3.68 -1.03 -7.95
CA MET A 127 -3.68 0.31 -7.36
C MET A 127 -2.26 0.80 -7.10
N LEU A 128 -1.39 -0.03 -6.50
CA LEU A 128 -0.01 0.34 -6.21
C LEU A 128 0.76 0.68 -7.50
N ARG A 129 0.68 -0.16 -8.54
CA ARG A 129 1.31 0.12 -9.85
C ARG A 129 0.81 1.42 -10.45
N SER A 130 -0.51 1.62 -10.49
CA SER A 130 -1.09 2.84 -11.06
C SER A 130 -0.66 4.10 -10.31
N ALA A 131 -0.48 4.03 -8.98
CA ALA A 131 0.04 5.14 -8.19
C ALA A 131 1.52 5.43 -8.51
N LEU A 132 2.34 4.40 -8.69
CA LEU A 132 3.75 4.53 -9.06
C LEU A 132 3.92 5.03 -10.51
N ASP A 133 3.08 4.56 -11.43
CA ASP A 133 3.05 5.08 -12.81
C ASP A 133 2.67 6.57 -12.82
N ALA A 134 1.68 6.96 -12.03
CA ALA A 134 1.30 8.36 -11.86
C ALA A 134 2.44 9.21 -11.27
N PHE A 135 3.24 8.67 -10.33
CA PHE A 135 4.43 9.32 -9.81
C PHE A 135 5.49 9.53 -10.90
N VAL A 136 5.79 8.49 -11.67
CA VAL A 136 6.81 8.55 -12.75
C VAL A 136 6.43 9.58 -13.80
N ASN A 137 5.16 9.57 -14.22
CA ASN A 137 4.61 10.44 -15.26
C ASN A 137 4.19 11.83 -14.74
N GLN A 138 4.24 12.07 -13.43
CA GLN A 138 3.73 13.28 -12.78
C GLN A 138 2.27 13.57 -13.21
N ASP A 139 1.42 12.55 -13.19
CA ASP A 139 0.04 12.60 -13.62
C ASP A 139 -0.93 12.67 -12.42
N PRO A 140 -1.38 13.87 -12.00
CA PRO A 140 -2.30 14.05 -10.90
C PRO A 140 -3.71 13.55 -11.21
N GLN A 141 -4.10 13.45 -12.49
CA GLN A 141 -5.44 13.00 -12.87
C GLN A 141 -5.58 11.49 -12.65
N THR A 142 -4.62 10.70 -13.13
CA THR A 142 -4.54 9.26 -12.84
C THR A 142 -4.47 9.01 -11.35
N ALA A 143 -3.66 9.76 -10.59
CA ALA A 143 -3.58 9.65 -9.15
C ALA A 143 -4.94 9.92 -8.47
N ARG A 144 -5.66 10.98 -8.85
CA ARG A 144 -7.01 11.27 -8.30
C ARG A 144 -8.04 10.20 -8.63
N ALA A 145 -8.00 9.64 -9.84
CA ALA A 145 -8.92 8.59 -10.28
C ALA A 145 -8.70 7.27 -9.52
N LEU A 146 -7.53 7.07 -8.95
CA LEU A 146 -7.20 5.88 -8.18
C LEU A 146 -7.78 5.91 -6.75
N ILE A 147 -7.82 7.08 -6.11
CA ILE A 147 -8.24 7.25 -4.71
C ILE A 147 -9.58 6.58 -4.38
N PRO A 148 -10.66 6.71 -5.20
CA PRO A 148 -11.94 6.06 -4.91
C PRO A 148 -11.95 4.53 -5.10
N GLN A 149 -10.94 3.94 -5.76
CA GLN A 149 -10.87 2.48 -5.99
C GLN A 149 -10.61 1.68 -4.71
N ASP A 150 -10.05 2.33 -3.69
CA ASP A 150 -9.90 1.79 -2.34
C ASP A 150 -11.21 1.16 -1.80
N LYS A 151 -12.37 1.77 -2.09
CA LYS A 151 -13.69 1.26 -1.69
C LYS A 151 -14.01 -0.14 -2.23
N GLU A 152 -13.46 -0.54 -3.38
CA GLU A 152 -13.67 -1.87 -3.94
C GLU A 152 -12.92 -2.92 -3.12
N VAL A 153 -11.69 -2.59 -2.69
CA VAL A 153 -10.89 -3.45 -1.81
C VAL A 153 -11.54 -3.57 -0.44
N ASP A 154 -12.06 -2.47 0.12
CA ASP A 154 -12.83 -2.44 1.36
C ASP A 154 -14.08 -3.36 1.28
N ALA A 155 -14.80 -3.31 0.17
CA ALA A 155 -15.99 -4.13 -0.03
C ALA A 155 -15.63 -5.63 -0.07
N LEU A 156 -14.53 -6.00 -0.74
CA LEU A 156 -14.03 -7.37 -0.76
C LEU A 156 -13.59 -7.81 0.63
N ASN A 157 -12.85 -6.98 1.38
CA ASN A 157 -12.45 -7.27 2.75
C ASN A 157 -13.67 -7.58 3.63
N LYS A 158 -14.70 -6.72 3.61
CA LYS A 158 -15.95 -6.93 4.35
C LYS A 158 -16.64 -8.21 3.95
N SER A 159 -16.67 -8.55 2.65
CA SER A 159 -17.28 -9.78 2.14
C SER A 159 -16.55 -11.03 2.63
N ILE A 160 -15.20 -11.03 2.54
CA ILE A 160 -14.33 -12.11 3.01
C ILE A 160 -14.55 -12.33 4.51
N HIS A 161 -14.52 -11.27 5.30
CA HIS A 161 -14.73 -11.34 6.76
C HIS A 161 -16.06 -11.96 7.10
N ARG A 162 -17.16 -11.60 6.39
CA ARG A 162 -18.50 -12.19 6.61
C ARG A 162 -18.53 -13.68 6.27
N GLN A 163 -17.93 -14.09 5.15
CA GLN A 163 -17.86 -15.50 4.74
C GLN A 163 -17.08 -16.34 5.78
N LEU A 164 -15.95 -15.82 6.25
CA LEU A 164 -15.11 -16.48 7.24
C LEU A 164 -15.81 -16.56 8.61
N ALA A 165 -16.54 -15.51 9.02
CA ALA A 165 -17.32 -15.50 10.26
C ALA A 165 -18.44 -16.55 10.24
N ASN A 166 -19.18 -16.65 9.12
CA ASN A 166 -20.21 -17.68 8.96
C ASN A 166 -19.58 -19.08 9.04
N ARG A 167 -18.43 -19.28 8.40
CA ARG A 167 -17.72 -20.58 8.45
C ARG A 167 -17.29 -20.96 9.86
N MET A 168 -16.82 -20.01 10.67
CA MET A 168 -16.49 -20.28 12.08
C MET A 168 -17.69 -20.71 12.91
N ILE A 169 -18.90 -20.20 12.60
CA ILE A 169 -20.14 -20.59 13.28
C ILE A 169 -20.55 -22.01 12.88
N GLU A 170 -20.47 -22.34 11.59
CA GLU A 170 -20.84 -23.64 11.04
C GLU A 170 -19.88 -24.75 11.46
N GLU A 171 -18.57 -24.45 11.47
CA GLU A 171 -17.49 -25.40 11.76
C GLU A 171 -16.47 -24.78 12.72
N PRO A 172 -16.69 -24.83 14.04
CA PRO A 172 -15.82 -24.19 15.05
C PRO A 172 -14.36 -24.64 15.01
N GLU A 173 -14.07 -25.85 14.54
CA GLU A 173 -12.71 -26.35 14.34
C GLU A 173 -11.92 -25.58 13.24
N THR A 174 -12.59 -24.72 12.46
CA THR A 174 -11.97 -23.87 11.43
C THR A 174 -11.52 -22.50 11.94
N ILE A 175 -11.84 -22.15 13.18
CA ILE A 175 -11.64 -20.79 13.74
C ILE A 175 -10.21 -20.29 13.52
N ALA A 176 -9.20 -21.07 13.89
CA ALA A 176 -7.78 -20.64 13.76
C ALA A 176 -7.40 -20.31 12.30
N ARG A 177 -7.85 -21.14 11.35
CA ARG A 177 -7.60 -20.94 9.91
C ARG A 177 -8.35 -19.73 9.35
N CYS A 178 -9.60 -19.54 9.76
CA CYS A 178 -10.41 -18.38 9.37
C CYS A 178 -9.80 -17.07 9.88
N LEU A 179 -9.33 -17.04 11.14
CA LEU A 179 -8.66 -15.87 11.71
C LEU A 179 -7.36 -15.54 10.94
N ASN A 180 -6.58 -16.54 10.56
CA ASN A 180 -5.40 -16.33 9.72
C ASN A 180 -5.76 -15.71 8.36
N LEU A 181 -6.82 -16.19 7.70
CA LEU A 181 -7.29 -15.61 6.43
C LEU A 181 -7.87 -14.19 6.59
N MET A 182 -8.53 -13.88 7.71
CA MET A 182 -8.97 -12.52 8.02
C MET A 182 -7.79 -11.55 8.15
N VAL A 183 -6.68 -11.99 8.76
CA VAL A 183 -5.45 -11.19 8.82
C VAL A 183 -4.87 -10.97 7.43
N VAL A 184 -4.86 -12.01 6.56
CA VAL A 184 -4.41 -11.87 5.17
C VAL A 184 -5.24 -10.83 4.42
N ALA A 185 -6.59 -10.91 4.51
CA ALA A 185 -7.48 -9.95 3.87
C ALA A 185 -7.24 -8.51 4.39
N LYS A 186 -7.06 -8.35 5.72
CA LYS A 186 -6.78 -7.04 6.31
C LYS A 186 -5.42 -6.48 5.89
N SER A 187 -4.41 -7.32 5.72
CA SER A 187 -3.11 -6.89 5.19
C SER A 187 -3.20 -6.43 3.74
N LEU A 188 -4.02 -7.08 2.91
CA LEU A 188 -4.25 -6.66 1.52
C LEU A 188 -5.02 -5.33 1.42
N GLU A 189 -5.99 -5.10 2.32
CA GLU A 189 -6.65 -3.80 2.43
C GLU A 189 -5.65 -2.69 2.77
N ARG A 190 -4.72 -2.95 3.70
CA ARG A 190 -3.67 -1.98 4.03
C ARG A 190 -2.69 -1.72 2.87
N VAL A 191 -2.40 -2.73 2.05
CA VAL A 191 -1.62 -2.52 0.81
C VAL A 191 -2.34 -1.52 -0.11
N ALA A 192 -3.67 -1.62 -0.26
CA ALA A 192 -4.47 -0.68 -1.04
C ALA A 192 -4.50 0.72 -0.39
N ASP A 193 -4.61 0.81 0.94
CA ASP A 193 -4.49 2.07 1.69
C ASP A 193 -3.15 2.77 1.40
N HIS A 194 -2.04 2.03 1.42
CA HIS A 194 -0.72 2.59 1.09
C HIS A 194 -0.61 3.02 -0.37
N ALA A 195 -1.20 2.28 -1.31
CA ALA A 195 -1.28 2.69 -2.72
C ALA A 195 -2.06 4.00 -2.90
N LYS A 196 -3.16 4.18 -2.18
CA LYS A 196 -3.93 5.42 -2.11
C LYS A 196 -3.10 6.57 -1.52
N ASN A 197 -2.38 6.34 -0.43
CA ASN A 197 -1.49 7.35 0.15
C ASN A 197 -0.42 7.80 -0.85
N VAL A 198 0.17 6.87 -1.63
CA VAL A 198 1.10 7.19 -2.71
C VAL A 198 0.42 8.08 -3.75
N ALA A 199 -0.82 7.78 -4.17
CA ALA A 199 -1.56 8.60 -5.12
C ALA A 199 -1.83 10.02 -4.58
N GLU A 200 -2.18 10.16 -3.31
CA GLU A 200 -2.35 11.46 -2.65
C GLU A 200 -1.06 12.28 -2.63
N GLU A 201 0.09 11.64 -2.38
CA GLU A 201 1.41 12.30 -2.46
C GLU A 201 1.76 12.72 -3.90
N VAL A 202 1.34 11.97 -4.92
CA VAL A 202 1.51 12.37 -6.33
C VAL A 202 0.70 13.63 -6.66
N VAL A 203 -0.54 13.73 -6.19
CA VAL A 203 -1.33 14.96 -6.35
C VAL A 203 -0.63 16.14 -5.67
N TYR A 204 -0.14 15.95 -4.45
CA TYR A 204 0.61 16.98 -3.74
C TYR A 204 1.90 17.38 -4.49
N LEU A 205 2.62 16.42 -5.07
CA LEU A 205 3.80 16.69 -5.90
C LEU A 205 3.49 17.64 -7.05
N CYS A 206 2.42 17.35 -7.79
CA CYS A 206 2.09 18.06 -9.03
C CYS A 206 1.40 19.41 -8.79
N GLU A 207 0.49 19.47 -7.81
CA GLU A 207 -0.40 20.62 -7.62
C GLU A 207 -0.05 21.48 -6.40
N ALA A 208 0.88 21.04 -5.54
CA ALA A 208 1.20 21.67 -4.25
C ALA A 208 -0.02 21.78 -3.31
N GLN A 209 -1.04 20.96 -3.51
CA GLN A 209 -2.28 20.94 -2.75
C GLN A 209 -2.41 19.65 -1.95
N ASP A 210 -2.53 19.75 -0.63
CA ASP A 210 -2.80 18.60 0.23
C ASP A 210 -4.29 18.24 0.18
N ILE A 211 -4.61 17.05 -0.31
CA ILE A 211 -5.98 16.55 -0.46
C ILE A 211 -6.39 15.52 0.59
N ARG A 212 -5.47 15.09 1.46
CA ARG A 212 -5.68 14.00 2.44
C ARG A 212 -6.82 14.26 3.41
N HIS A 213 -7.11 15.53 3.73
CA HIS A 213 -8.14 15.94 4.71
C HIS A 213 -9.27 16.79 4.11
N SER A 214 -9.32 16.98 2.79
CA SER A 214 -10.29 17.84 2.11
C SER A 214 -11.75 17.38 2.26
N GLY A 215 -12.01 16.12 2.67
CA GLY A 215 -13.35 15.61 2.96
C GLY A 215 -13.93 16.06 4.31
N GLN A 216 -13.11 16.42 5.28
CA GLN A 216 -13.58 16.83 6.63
C GLN A 216 -13.91 18.33 6.74
N THR A 217 -13.26 19.15 5.93
CA THR A 217 -13.44 20.63 5.98
C THR A 217 -14.78 21.08 5.40
N LYS A 218 -15.37 20.32 4.46
CA LYS A 218 -16.69 20.66 3.88
C LYS A 218 -17.86 20.35 4.82
N SER A 219 -17.73 19.39 5.74
CA SER A 219 -18.80 19.05 6.69
C SER A 219 -18.89 20.06 7.85
N SER A 220 -17.76 20.68 8.23
CA SER A 220 -17.75 21.67 9.32
C SER A 220 -18.18 23.07 8.89
N MET A 221 -18.09 23.42 7.61
CA MET A 221 -18.57 24.71 7.09
C MET A 221 -20.08 24.73 6.84
N LEU A 222 -20.68 23.58 6.49
CA LEU A 222 -22.14 23.47 6.30
C LEU A 222 -22.93 23.47 7.61
N SER A 223 -22.32 23.08 8.74
CA SER A 223 -22.96 23.10 10.07
C SER A 223 -22.88 24.47 10.76
N ALA A 224 -22.05 25.40 10.29
CA ALA A 224 -21.90 26.74 10.86
C ALA A 224 -22.90 27.76 10.28
N ASP A 225 -23.42 27.53 9.06
CA ASP A 225 -24.38 28.44 8.43
C ASP A 225 -25.84 28.23 8.86
N GLU A 226 -26.18 27.07 9.44
CA GLU A 226 -27.58 26.80 9.89
C GLU A 226 -27.90 27.39 11.28
N THR A 227 -26.91 27.89 12.03
CA THR A 227 -27.16 28.45 13.38
C THR A 227 -27.26 29.96 13.45
N SER A 228 -27.13 30.70 12.33
CA SER A 228 -27.17 32.16 12.30
C SER A 228 -28.50 32.76 11.85
N HIS A 229 -29.56 31.99 11.64
CA HIS A 229 -30.88 32.48 11.19
C HIS A 229 -32.03 32.16 12.16
N SER A 230 -31.77 32.14 13.46
CA SER A 230 -32.82 32.08 14.48
C SER A 230 -32.43 32.92 15.67
N GLY A 231 -32.63 34.23 15.51
CA GLY A 231 -32.49 35.26 16.54
C GLY A 231 -33.23 36.50 16.13
#